data_8865ddec56bded151e4fc1faf8f65dc9
#
_entry.id   8865ddec56bded151e4fc1faf8f65dc9
#
_cell.length_a   1.000
_cell.length_b   1.000
_cell.length_c   1.000
_cell.angle_alpha   90.00
_cell.angle_beta   90.00
_cell.angle_gamma   90.00
#
_symmetry.space_group_name_H-M   'P 1'
#
loop_
_entity.id
_entity.type
_entity.pdbx_description
1 polymer ?
#
loop_
_entity_poly.entity_id
_entity_poly.type
_entity_poly.pdbx_seq_one_letter_code
_entity_poly.pdbx_strand_id
1 'polypeptide(L)'
;MNNKSYIGISFIVLIFGIWAVPKIVAKFQKSDLVEIGPVPAFKLTNQNEKQISDKDYLGKVYVVEFFFSTCPTICPKMNESMLLLQNEYYGNPKFGIVSITIDPAKDTPQVLKEHAAFLGVKHYNWNFLTGDKAYIYNLANK
;
A
#
# COMPACT_ATOMS: atom_id res chain seq x y z
N MET A 1 -58.71 -10.97 7.87
CA MET A 1 -57.52 -10.44 7.16
C MET A 1 -56.69 -11.62 6.71
N ASN A 2 -56.49 -11.81 5.40
CA ASN A 2 -55.94 -13.05 4.84
C ASN A 2 -54.44 -13.20 5.09
N ASN A 3 -54.05 -14.21 5.84
CA ASN A 3 -52.65 -14.63 6.09
C ASN A 3 -51.79 -14.78 4.80
N LYS A 4 -52.44 -15.07 3.65
CA LYS A 4 -51.78 -15.23 2.35
C LYS A 4 -51.21 -13.91 1.78
N SER A 5 -51.73 -12.75 2.17
CA SER A 5 -51.27 -11.43 1.70
C SER A 5 -49.92 -11.06 2.31
N TYR A 6 -49.66 -11.41 3.57
CA TYR A 6 -48.39 -11.13 4.25
C TYR A 6 -47.24 -11.95 3.71
N ILE A 7 -47.52 -13.18 3.27
CA ILE A 7 -46.50 -14.07 2.67
C ILE A 7 -45.98 -13.45 1.36
N GLY A 8 -46.88 -12.93 0.51
CA GLY A 8 -46.49 -12.26 -0.74
C GLY A 8 -45.68 -10.99 -0.51
N ILE A 9 -46.08 -10.16 0.45
CA ILE A 9 -45.35 -8.94 0.79
C ILE A 9 -43.97 -9.24 1.37
N SER A 10 -43.87 -10.26 2.24
CA SER A 10 -42.59 -10.70 2.83
C SER A 10 -41.62 -11.22 1.76
N PHE A 11 -42.12 -11.94 0.75
CA PHE A 11 -41.29 -12.43 -0.35
C PHE A 11 -40.76 -11.29 -1.23
N ILE A 12 -41.58 -10.28 -1.51
CA ILE A 12 -41.16 -9.10 -2.29
C ILE A 12 -40.10 -8.31 -1.53
N VAL A 13 -40.26 -8.10 -0.22
CA VAL A 13 -39.29 -7.38 0.61
C VAL A 13 -37.96 -8.13 0.70
N LEU A 14 -37.99 -9.47 0.80
CA LEU A 14 -36.77 -10.30 0.79
C LEU A 14 -36.04 -10.21 -0.54
N ILE A 15 -36.73 -10.32 -1.67
CA ILE A 15 -36.11 -10.23 -3.00
C ILE A 15 -35.53 -8.83 -3.22
N PHE A 16 -36.23 -7.77 -2.83
CA PHE A 16 -35.76 -6.40 -2.94
C PHE A 16 -34.57 -6.14 -2.01
N GLY A 17 -34.57 -6.72 -0.80
CA GLY A 17 -33.45 -6.65 0.14
C GLY A 17 -32.19 -7.31 -0.41
N ILE A 18 -32.29 -8.52 -0.94
CA ILE A 18 -31.15 -9.24 -1.52
C ILE A 18 -30.56 -8.49 -2.73
N TRP A 19 -31.39 -7.79 -3.50
CA TRP A 19 -30.94 -7.06 -4.68
C TRP A 19 -30.44 -5.63 -4.37
N ALA A 20 -31.08 -4.92 -3.44
CA ALA A 20 -30.79 -3.53 -3.12
C ALA A 20 -29.65 -3.36 -2.12
N VAL A 21 -29.55 -4.23 -1.09
CA VAL A 21 -28.53 -4.12 -0.05
C VAL A 21 -27.10 -4.19 -0.61
N PRO A 22 -26.69 -5.11 -1.50
CA PRO A 22 -25.35 -5.13 -2.03
C PRO A 22 -25.01 -3.86 -2.84
N LYS A 23 -25.96 -3.30 -3.57
CA LYS A 23 -25.77 -2.06 -4.35
C LYS A 23 -25.60 -0.84 -3.45
N ILE A 24 -26.35 -0.77 -2.37
CA ILE A 24 -26.26 0.30 -1.38
C ILE A 24 -24.91 0.20 -0.65
N VAL A 25 -24.55 -0.97 -0.17
CA VAL A 25 -23.25 -1.22 0.51
C VAL A 25 -22.08 -0.89 -0.40
N ALA A 26 -22.11 -1.32 -1.68
CA ALA A 26 -21.06 -1.00 -2.65
C ALA A 26 -20.93 0.52 -2.92
N LYS A 27 -22.04 1.27 -2.85
CA LYS A 27 -22.03 2.73 -3.00
C LYS A 27 -21.42 3.44 -1.79
N PHE A 28 -21.62 2.91 -0.57
CA PHE A 28 -21.01 3.43 0.65
C PHE A 28 -19.55 2.99 0.85
N GLN A 29 -19.12 1.88 0.20
CA GLN A 29 -17.73 1.42 0.21
C GLN A 29 -16.86 2.07 -0.86
N LYS A 30 -17.42 2.91 -1.74
CA LYS A 30 -16.62 3.67 -2.69
C LYS A 30 -15.87 4.75 -1.89
N SER A 31 -14.67 4.40 -1.45
CA SER A 31 -13.69 5.38 -1.00
C SER A 31 -13.40 6.28 -2.21
N ASP A 32 -13.78 7.55 -2.13
CA ASP A 32 -13.37 8.55 -3.11
C ASP A 32 -11.86 8.75 -2.93
N LEU A 33 -11.07 7.95 -3.66
CA LEU A 33 -9.63 8.15 -3.74
C LEU A 33 -9.40 9.49 -4.43
N VAL A 34 -8.77 10.41 -3.71
CA VAL A 34 -8.36 11.69 -4.29
C VAL A 34 -7.18 11.43 -5.21
N GLU A 35 -7.39 11.62 -6.51
CA GLU A 35 -6.31 11.58 -7.48
C GLU A 35 -5.54 12.90 -7.43
N ILE A 36 -4.27 12.84 -7.01
CA ILE A 36 -3.41 14.03 -6.85
C ILE A 36 -2.61 14.28 -8.13
N GLY A 37 -2.19 13.23 -8.82
CA GLY A 37 -1.41 13.34 -10.07
C GLY A 37 -0.61 12.10 -10.41
N PRO A 38 0.16 12.15 -11.51
CA PRO A 38 1.00 11.03 -11.91
C PRO A 38 2.16 10.82 -10.92
N VAL A 39 2.49 9.56 -10.67
CA VAL A 39 3.67 9.22 -9.85
C VAL A 39 4.94 9.68 -10.58
N PRO A 40 5.82 10.46 -9.92
CA PRO A 40 7.08 10.88 -10.52
C PRO A 40 7.96 9.68 -10.86
N ALA A 41 8.63 9.73 -12.01
CA ALA A 41 9.62 8.72 -12.36
C ALA A 41 10.77 8.73 -11.35
N PHE A 42 11.19 7.55 -10.91
CA PHE A 42 12.32 7.40 -10.00
C PHE A 42 13.25 6.26 -10.43
N LYS A 43 14.51 6.34 -10.01
CA LYS A 43 15.50 5.29 -10.15
C LYS A 43 16.45 5.34 -8.95
N LEU A 44 16.37 4.33 -8.08
CA LEU A 44 17.09 4.26 -6.81
C LEU A 44 17.66 2.86 -6.61
N THR A 45 18.57 2.71 -5.65
CA THR A 45 19.21 1.44 -5.30
C THR A 45 18.48 0.79 -4.13
N ASN A 46 18.18 -0.50 -4.23
CA ASN A 46 17.51 -1.21 -3.14
C ASN A 46 18.51 -1.87 -2.16
N GLN A 47 17.97 -2.48 -1.09
CA GLN A 47 18.70 -3.21 -0.05
C GLN A 47 19.54 -4.38 -0.55
N ASN A 48 19.37 -4.81 -1.80
CA ASN A 48 20.15 -5.86 -2.46
C ASN A 48 21.06 -5.30 -3.56
N GLU A 49 21.37 -3.99 -3.50
CA GLU A 49 22.24 -3.27 -4.46
C GLU A 49 21.71 -3.27 -5.90
N LYS A 50 20.43 -3.58 -6.11
CA LYS A 50 19.77 -3.55 -7.42
C LYS A 50 19.16 -2.18 -7.69
N GLN A 51 19.24 -1.73 -8.94
CA GLN A 51 18.54 -0.54 -9.39
C GLN A 51 17.05 -0.87 -9.54
N ILE A 52 16.19 -0.09 -8.87
CA ILE A 52 14.74 -0.18 -8.93
C ILE A 52 14.20 1.16 -9.45
N SER A 53 13.20 1.10 -10.30
CA SER A 53 12.55 2.26 -10.92
C SER A 53 11.03 2.16 -10.84
N ASP A 54 10.34 3.25 -11.14
CA ASP A 54 8.89 3.30 -11.35
C ASP A 54 8.40 2.25 -12.35
N LYS A 55 9.23 1.92 -13.36
CA LYS A 55 8.91 0.92 -14.39
C LYS A 55 8.76 -0.50 -13.85
N ASP A 56 9.44 -0.83 -12.75
CA ASP A 56 9.34 -2.14 -12.09
C ASP A 56 7.98 -2.36 -11.42
N TYR A 57 7.22 -1.26 -11.25
CA TYR A 57 5.89 -1.25 -10.66
C TYR A 57 4.76 -1.00 -11.67
N LEU A 58 5.05 -0.96 -12.97
CA LEU A 58 4.01 -0.84 -14.00
C LEU A 58 3.00 -1.98 -13.93
N GLY A 59 1.71 -1.63 -13.94
CA GLY A 59 0.61 -2.59 -13.82
C GLY A 59 0.42 -3.17 -12.42
N LYS A 60 1.07 -2.59 -11.42
CA LYS A 60 0.91 -2.95 -10.00
C LYS A 60 0.32 -1.78 -9.22
N VAL A 61 -0.40 -2.12 -8.16
CA VAL A 61 -0.70 -1.17 -7.09
C VAL A 61 0.45 -1.21 -6.10
N TYR A 62 1.00 -0.08 -5.74
CA TYR A 62 2.06 -0.04 -4.74
C TYR A 62 1.92 1.15 -3.80
N VAL A 63 2.38 0.96 -2.58
CA VAL A 63 2.40 1.98 -1.53
C VAL A 63 3.81 2.52 -1.42
N VAL A 64 3.95 3.85 -1.38
CA VAL A 64 5.23 4.53 -1.18
C VAL A 64 5.23 5.18 0.18
N GLU A 65 6.32 5.03 0.92
CA GLU A 65 6.59 5.75 2.15
C GLU A 65 7.99 6.36 2.13
N PHE A 66 8.14 7.48 2.84
CA PHE A 66 9.44 8.05 3.15
C PHE A 66 9.75 7.81 4.62
N PHE A 67 10.94 7.29 4.91
CA PHE A 67 11.35 6.89 6.25
C PHE A 67 12.84 7.13 6.50
N PHE A 68 13.34 6.81 7.68
CA PHE A 68 14.76 6.60 7.97
C PHE A 68 14.91 5.57 9.09
N SER A 69 15.95 4.72 8.99
CA SER A 69 16.07 3.51 9.83
C SER A 69 16.18 3.81 11.33
N THR A 70 16.71 4.96 11.68
CA THR A 70 16.93 5.39 13.08
C THR A 70 15.82 6.28 13.65
N CYS A 71 14.64 6.32 13.01
CA CYS A 71 13.51 7.12 13.47
C CYS A 71 12.89 6.55 14.75
N PRO A 72 12.86 7.32 15.88
CA PRO A 72 12.39 6.78 17.15
C PRO A 72 10.87 6.94 17.36
N THR A 73 10.17 7.67 16.48
CA THR A 73 8.81 8.15 16.76
C THR A 73 7.75 7.59 15.82
N ILE A 74 7.64 8.14 14.61
CA ILE A 74 6.54 7.82 13.69
C ILE A 74 6.80 6.58 12.84
N CYS A 75 8.07 6.29 12.49
CA CYS A 75 8.39 5.18 11.61
C CYS A 75 8.02 3.81 12.19
N PRO A 76 8.12 3.53 13.51
CA PRO A 76 7.62 2.28 14.07
C PRO A 76 6.13 2.07 13.78
N LYS A 77 5.30 3.13 13.89
CA LYS A 77 3.87 3.08 13.59
C LYS A 77 3.60 2.87 12.09
N MET A 78 4.39 3.52 11.23
CA MET A 78 4.31 3.31 9.77
C MET A 78 4.71 1.88 9.41
N ASN A 79 5.80 1.37 9.98
CA ASN A 79 6.26 0.00 9.77
C ASN A 79 5.19 -1.04 10.15
N GLU A 80 4.46 -0.86 11.26
CA GLU A 80 3.31 -1.71 11.62
C GLU A 80 2.26 -1.71 10.51
N SER A 81 1.92 -0.54 9.96
CA SER A 81 0.95 -0.43 8.87
C SER A 81 1.44 -1.12 7.59
N MET A 82 2.73 -0.99 7.27
CA MET A 82 3.33 -1.66 6.11
C MET A 82 3.37 -3.19 6.28
N LEU A 83 3.62 -3.67 7.51
CA LEU A 83 3.55 -5.10 7.83
C LEU A 83 2.14 -5.65 7.71
N LEU A 84 1.10 -4.89 8.10
CA LEU A 84 -0.29 -5.28 7.86
C LEU A 84 -0.59 -5.43 6.37
N LEU A 85 -0.15 -4.47 5.54
CA LEU A 85 -0.27 -4.54 4.09
C LEU A 85 0.51 -5.73 3.50
N GLN A 86 1.73 -5.97 3.99
CA GLN A 86 2.50 -7.15 3.60
C GLN A 86 1.71 -8.44 3.85
N ASN A 87 1.11 -8.58 5.04
CA ASN A 87 0.40 -9.79 5.42
C ASN A 87 -0.88 -9.98 4.60
N GLU A 88 -1.63 -8.90 4.36
CA GLU A 88 -2.87 -8.91 3.59
C GLU A 88 -2.63 -9.27 2.12
N TYR A 89 -1.56 -8.73 1.53
CA TYR A 89 -1.23 -8.93 0.11
C TYR A 89 -0.06 -9.87 -0.14
N TYR A 90 0.29 -10.70 0.86
CA TYR A 90 1.42 -11.62 0.73
C TYR A 90 1.28 -12.54 -0.48
N GLY A 91 2.35 -12.57 -1.31
CA GLY A 91 2.38 -13.39 -2.52
C GLY A 91 1.61 -12.81 -3.73
N ASN A 92 0.94 -11.65 -3.59
CA ASN A 92 0.28 -11.01 -4.72
C ASN A 92 1.30 -10.33 -5.65
N PRO A 93 1.46 -10.79 -6.92
CA PRO A 93 2.43 -10.21 -7.85
C PRO A 93 2.05 -8.80 -8.33
N LYS A 94 0.80 -8.39 -8.15
CA LYS A 94 0.29 -7.07 -8.55
C LYS A 94 0.32 -6.06 -7.40
N PHE A 95 0.90 -6.41 -6.26
CA PHE A 95 1.07 -5.50 -5.13
C PHE A 95 2.55 -5.30 -4.82
N GLY A 96 2.92 -4.11 -4.34
CA GLY A 96 4.27 -3.79 -3.92
C GLY A 96 4.34 -2.72 -2.83
N ILE A 97 5.46 -2.63 -2.15
CA ILE A 97 5.77 -1.59 -1.16
C ILE A 97 7.14 -1.00 -1.48
N VAL A 98 7.22 0.31 -1.43
CA VAL A 98 8.44 1.08 -1.71
C VAL A 98 8.71 1.99 -0.51
N SER A 99 9.73 1.65 0.26
CA SER A 99 10.18 2.46 1.39
C SER A 99 11.44 3.22 0.99
N ILE A 100 11.37 4.54 0.85
CA ILE A 100 12.47 5.40 0.40
C ILE A 100 13.06 6.11 1.61
N THR A 101 14.38 5.93 1.86
CA THR A 101 15.02 6.64 2.96
C THR A 101 15.22 8.13 2.64
N ILE A 102 15.04 8.97 3.66
CA ILE A 102 15.39 10.40 3.58
C ILE A 102 16.78 10.70 4.21
N ASP A 103 17.44 9.68 4.78
CA ASP A 103 18.81 9.81 5.32
C ASP A 103 19.79 8.82 4.65
N PRO A 104 20.04 8.94 3.33
CA PRO A 104 20.86 7.99 2.58
C PRO A 104 22.32 7.95 3.03
N ALA A 105 22.79 8.94 3.80
CA ALA A 105 24.14 8.94 4.36
C ALA A 105 24.31 7.85 5.43
N LYS A 106 23.26 7.55 6.19
CA LYS A 106 23.24 6.47 7.18
C LYS A 106 22.64 5.19 6.61
N ASP A 107 21.58 5.30 5.85
CA ASP A 107 20.80 4.20 5.31
C ASP A 107 21.41 3.68 3.99
N THR A 108 22.60 3.08 4.11
CA THR A 108 23.24 2.35 3.01
C THR A 108 22.42 1.10 2.65
N PRO A 109 22.63 0.49 1.47
CA PRO A 109 21.97 -0.77 1.10
C PRO A 109 22.09 -1.86 2.16
N GLN A 110 23.25 -1.97 2.79
CA GLN A 110 23.50 -2.95 3.86
C GLN A 110 22.63 -2.65 5.11
N VAL A 111 22.56 -1.39 5.55
CA VAL A 111 21.74 -0.96 6.69
C VAL A 111 20.25 -1.21 6.38
N LEU A 112 19.81 -0.89 5.15
CA LEU A 112 18.45 -1.16 4.72
C LEU A 112 18.11 -2.65 4.69
N LYS A 113 19.07 -3.50 4.34
CA LYS A 113 18.91 -4.96 4.37
C LYS A 113 18.73 -5.49 5.80
N GLU A 114 19.53 -4.98 6.73
CA GLU A 114 19.42 -5.32 8.15
C GLU A 114 18.10 -4.81 8.73
N HIS A 115 17.67 -3.60 8.37
CA HIS A 115 16.40 -3.04 8.77
C HIS A 115 15.20 -3.86 8.24
N ALA A 116 15.23 -4.26 6.98
CA ALA A 116 14.22 -5.12 6.38
C ALA A 116 14.13 -6.49 7.10
N ALA A 117 15.28 -7.08 7.44
CA ALA A 117 15.34 -8.33 8.20
C ALA A 117 14.78 -8.15 9.62
N PHE A 118 15.14 -7.06 10.30
CA PHE A 118 14.62 -6.71 11.63
C PHE A 118 13.10 -6.56 11.65
N LEU A 119 12.52 -5.94 10.62
CA LEU A 119 11.07 -5.81 10.48
C LEU A 119 10.38 -7.12 10.10
N GLY A 120 11.09 -8.14 9.67
CA GLY A 120 10.50 -9.40 9.21
C GLY A 120 9.87 -9.29 7.81
N VAL A 121 10.47 -8.49 6.93
CA VAL A 121 10.02 -8.33 5.56
C VAL A 121 10.16 -9.65 4.79
N LYS A 122 9.04 -10.11 4.20
CA LYS A 122 8.95 -11.36 3.43
C LYS A 122 8.40 -11.17 2.02
N HIS A 123 7.73 -10.04 1.77
CA HIS A 123 7.14 -9.77 0.46
C HIS A 123 8.23 -9.40 -0.54
N TYR A 124 8.34 -10.16 -1.63
CA TYR A 124 9.40 -10.00 -2.63
C TYR A 124 9.33 -8.66 -3.41
N ASN A 125 8.17 -8.00 -3.47
CA ASN A 125 7.98 -6.67 -4.05
C ASN A 125 8.07 -5.54 -3.01
N TRP A 126 8.61 -5.79 -1.81
CA TRP A 126 8.90 -4.73 -0.86
C TRP A 126 10.37 -4.33 -0.98
N ASN A 127 10.61 -3.14 -1.49
CA ASN A 127 11.94 -2.60 -1.69
C ASN A 127 12.19 -1.41 -0.77
N PHE A 128 13.32 -1.44 -0.08
CA PHE A 128 13.88 -0.33 0.68
C PHE A 128 14.90 0.37 -0.19
N LEU A 129 14.68 1.64 -0.51
CA LEU A 129 15.44 2.36 -1.52
C LEU A 129 16.28 3.47 -0.90
N THR A 130 17.50 3.60 -1.42
CA THR A 130 18.47 4.66 -1.10
C THR A 130 19.10 5.22 -2.37
N GLY A 131 19.75 6.39 -2.28
CA GLY A 131 20.40 7.03 -3.42
C GLY A 131 20.93 8.41 -3.11
N ASP A 132 21.01 9.28 -4.11
CA ASP A 132 21.41 10.67 -3.91
C ASP A 132 20.40 11.43 -3.07
N LYS A 133 20.87 12.15 -2.05
CA LYS A 133 20.04 12.89 -1.10
C LYS A 133 19.20 13.97 -1.78
N ALA A 134 19.82 14.76 -2.65
CA ALA A 134 19.13 15.86 -3.33
C ALA A 134 18.06 15.33 -4.27
N TYR A 135 18.35 14.23 -4.94
CA TYR A 135 17.38 13.53 -5.80
C TYR A 135 16.17 13.02 -5.01
N ILE A 136 16.38 12.37 -3.86
CA ILE A 136 15.32 11.85 -2.99
C ILE A 136 14.43 12.99 -2.47
N TYR A 137 15.03 14.10 -2.01
CA TYR A 137 14.27 15.26 -1.56
C TYR A 137 13.45 15.91 -2.67
N ASN A 138 14.00 16.00 -3.88
CA ASN A 138 13.25 16.50 -5.03
C ASN A 138 12.08 15.55 -5.41
N LEU A 139 12.26 14.25 -5.24
CA LEU A 139 11.22 13.27 -5.48
C LEU A 139 10.07 13.38 -4.47
N ALA A 140 10.40 13.61 -3.20
CA ALA A 140 9.42 13.75 -2.11
C ALA A 140 8.58 15.04 -2.21
N ASN A 141 9.04 16.06 -2.94
CA ASN A 141 8.39 17.36 -3.08
C ASN A 141 7.55 17.48 -4.38
N LYS A 142 7.45 16.44 -5.18
CA LYS A 142 6.64 16.39 -6.42
C LYS A 142 5.27 15.80 -6.18
#